data_8f36d7a40989ad8dc27f98039f8e5bf6
#
_entry.id   8f36d7a40989ad8dc27f98039f8e5bf6
#
_cell.length_a   1.000
_cell.length_b   1.000
_cell.length_c   1.000
_cell.angle_alpha   90.00
_cell.angle_beta   90.00
_cell.angle_gamma   90.00
#
_symmetry.space_group_name_H-M   'P 1'
#
loop_
_entity.id
_entity.type
_entity.pdbx_description
1 polymer ?
#
loop_
_entity_poly.entity_id
_entity_poly.type
_entity_poly.pdbx_seq_one_letter_code
_entity_poly.pdbx_strand_id
1 'polypeptide(L)'
;RDGPAEQRPAMGKLVSEVRAWAEEQFERTETLLKKKELEARYKSERIDVTMPARFAETGTLHPVNLVKKEIIECFEGLGFEIYEGPEIEKDYYNFQALNIPADHPARDMQDTFFVTEEFLLRSQTSSGQIRVMENKKPPIKILSPGRVYRSDSDATHSPMFHQMEGLVVDKGITLCDLKGILDEFARRMFTKETKTRLRPSYFPFTEPSVEVDLSCHNCGGKGCRI
;
A
#
# COMPACT_ATOMS: atom_id res chain seq x y z
N ARG A 1 -44.77 72.50 -17.01
CA ARG A 1 -45.72 73.02 -15.97
C ARG A 1 -46.46 74.28 -16.40
N ASP A 2 -46.15 74.93 -17.51
CA ASP A 2 -46.62 76.25 -17.92
C ASP A 2 -47.67 76.28 -19.04
N GLY A 3 -48.36 75.16 -19.26
CA GLY A 3 -49.41 75.05 -20.30
C GLY A 3 -50.81 75.46 -19.77
N PRO A 4 -51.78 75.81 -20.68
CA PRO A 4 -53.18 76.19 -20.31
C PRO A 4 -53.83 75.09 -19.48
N ALA A 5 -54.58 75.46 -18.48
CA ALA A 5 -55.17 74.52 -17.46
C ALA A 5 -56.04 73.42 -18.07
N GLU A 6 -56.70 73.69 -19.19
CA GLU A 6 -57.59 72.78 -19.96
C GLU A 6 -56.85 71.67 -20.66
N GLN A 7 -55.57 71.84 -21.02
CA GLN A 7 -54.76 70.84 -21.70
C GLN A 7 -53.96 69.92 -20.73
N ARG A 8 -53.87 70.23 -19.46
CA ARG A 8 -53.07 69.47 -18.48
C ARG A 8 -53.53 68.01 -18.33
N PRO A 9 -54.82 67.65 -18.30
CA PRO A 9 -55.23 66.26 -18.20
C PRO A 9 -54.88 65.44 -19.45
N ALA A 10 -55.02 66.03 -20.66
CA ALA A 10 -54.66 65.37 -21.92
C ALA A 10 -53.17 65.14 -22.03
N MET A 11 -52.34 66.10 -21.62
CA MET A 11 -50.88 65.98 -21.56
C MET A 11 -50.46 64.93 -20.55
N GLY A 12 -51.08 64.88 -19.36
CA GLY A 12 -50.79 63.87 -18.34
C GLY A 12 -51.06 62.44 -18.84
N LYS A 13 -52.17 62.27 -19.56
CA LYS A 13 -52.51 60.98 -20.19
C LYS A 13 -51.49 60.56 -21.25
N LEU A 14 -51.12 61.49 -22.15
CA LEU A 14 -50.15 61.24 -23.18
C LEU A 14 -48.77 60.87 -22.63
N VAL A 15 -48.32 61.58 -21.59
CA VAL A 15 -47.05 61.30 -20.90
C VAL A 15 -47.08 59.88 -20.27
N SER A 16 -48.21 59.52 -19.63
CA SER A 16 -48.37 58.18 -19.05
C SER A 16 -48.36 57.07 -20.12
N GLU A 17 -49.03 57.31 -21.27
CA GLU A 17 -49.04 56.36 -22.40
C GLU A 17 -47.65 56.18 -23.01
N VAL A 18 -46.93 57.29 -23.22
CA VAL A 18 -45.55 57.24 -23.75
C VAL A 18 -44.62 56.55 -22.76
N ARG A 19 -44.78 56.81 -21.50
CA ARG A 19 -43.98 56.13 -20.45
C ARG A 19 -44.24 54.63 -20.44
N ALA A 20 -45.51 54.24 -20.42
CA ALA A 20 -45.87 52.80 -20.44
C ALA A 20 -45.33 52.11 -21.70
N TRP A 21 -45.46 52.76 -22.85
CA TRP A 21 -44.87 52.23 -24.09
C TRP A 21 -43.35 52.12 -24.01
N ALA A 22 -42.65 53.09 -23.47
CA ALA A 22 -41.20 53.08 -23.35
C ALA A 22 -40.73 51.99 -22.37
N GLU A 23 -41.43 51.81 -21.25
CA GLU A 23 -41.16 50.74 -20.26
C GLU A 23 -41.36 49.35 -20.93
N GLU A 24 -42.45 49.16 -21.66
CA GLU A 24 -42.70 47.92 -22.41
C GLU A 24 -41.62 47.62 -23.47
N GLN A 25 -41.20 48.61 -24.25
CA GLN A 25 -40.11 48.45 -25.25
C GLN A 25 -38.77 48.14 -24.56
N PHE A 26 -38.51 48.75 -23.43
CA PHE A 26 -37.31 48.51 -22.66
C PHE A 26 -37.26 47.05 -22.15
N GLU A 27 -38.31 46.57 -21.49
CA GLU A 27 -38.40 45.21 -20.99
C GLU A 27 -38.30 44.18 -22.14
N ARG A 28 -38.96 44.42 -23.24
CA ARG A 28 -38.92 43.59 -24.41
C ARG A 28 -37.49 43.50 -24.99
N THR A 29 -36.81 44.62 -25.11
CA THR A 29 -35.45 44.69 -25.62
C THR A 29 -34.46 44.04 -24.70
N GLU A 30 -34.59 44.28 -23.38
CA GLU A 30 -33.75 43.64 -22.37
C GLU A 30 -33.88 42.13 -22.40
N THR A 31 -35.10 41.61 -22.50
CA THR A 31 -35.38 40.18 -22.60
C THR A 31 -34.73 39.57 -23.87
N LEU A 32 -34.84 40.27 -24.99
CA LEU A 32 -34.21 39.82 -26.25
C LEU A 32 -32.68 39.83 -26.15
N LEU A 33 -32.09 40.82 -25.55
CA LEU A 33 -30.65 40.93 -25.37
C LEU A 33 -30.13 39.84 -24.41
N LYS A 34 -30.80 39.62 -23.29
CA LYS A 34 -30.47 38.53 -22.33
C LYS A 34 -30.54 37.16 -23.04
N LYS A 35 -31.56 36.93 -23.85
CA LYS A 35 -31.68 35.69 -24.61
C LYS A 35 -30.53 35.51 -25.60
N LYS A 36 -30.17 36.54 -26.34
CA LYS A 36 -29.05 36.54 -27.32
C LYS A 36 -27.70 36.27 -26.58
N GLU A 37 -27.51 36.93 -25.47
CA GLU A 37 -26.32 36.72 -24.64
C GLU A 37 -26.20 35.26 -24.15
N LEU A 38 -27.31 34.71 -23.65
CA LEU A 38 -27.38 33.32 -23.21
C LEU A 38 -27.12 32.34 -24.36
N GLU A 39 -27.69 32.59 -25.54
CA GLU A 39 -27.44 31.77 -26.75
C GLU A 39 -25.98 31.86 -27.21
N ALA A 40 -25.38 33.05 -27.16
CA ALA A 40 -23.94 33.21 -27.46
C ALA A 40 -23.06 32.45 -26.48
N ARG A 41 -23.40 32.52 -25.19
CA ARG A 41 -22.72 31.80 -24.13
C ARG A 41 -22.83 30.29 -24.32
N TYR A 42 -23.99 29.75 -24.61
CA TYR A 42 -24.18 28.33 -24.92
C TYR A 42 -23.37 27.85 -26.11
N LYS A 43 -23.17 28.71 -27.12
CA LYS A 43 -22.32 28.37 -28.26
C LYS A 43 -20.83 28.34 -27.91
N SER A 44 -20.37 29.29 -27.09
CA SER A 44 -18.96 29.40 -26.71
C SER A 44 -18.56 28.35 -25.65
N GLU A 45 -19.50 27.98 -24.76
CA GLU A 45 -19.29 27.03 -23.69
C GLU A 45 -19.71 25.58 -24.06
N ARG A 46 -19.97 25.31 -25.35
CA ARG A 46 -20.37 23.99 -25.82
C ARG A 46 -19.27 22.96 -25.55
N ILE A 47 -19.56 22.01 -24.73
CA ILE A 47 -18.68 20.87 -24.42
C ILE A 47 -19.12 19.69 -25.28
N ASP A 48 -18.17 19.02 -25.92
CA ASP A 48 -18.43 17.77 -26.63
C ASP A 48 -18.55 16.63 -25.59
N VAL A 49 -19.77 16.25 -25.26
CA VAL A 49 -20.08 15.17 -24.32
C VAL A 49 -19.79 13.77 -24.87
N THR A 50 -19.45 13.67 -26.17
CA THR A 50 -19.08 12.39 -26.81
C THR A 50 -17.59 12.11 -26.65
N MET A 51 -16.79 13.09 -26.26
CA MET A 51 -15.39 12.85 -25.93
C MET A 51 -15.28 11.91 -24.73
N PRO A 52 -14.44 10.86 -24.83
CA PRO A 52 -14.22 9.97 -23.69
C PRO A 52 -13.63 10.78 -22.52
N ALA A 53 -14.11 10.49 -21.30
CA ALA A 53 -13.52 11.05 -20.10
C ALA A 53 -12.03 10.66 -20.03
N ARG A 54 -11.16 11.62 -19.68
CA ARG A 54 -9.80 11.29 -19.31
C ARG A 54 -9.87 10.49 -18.01
N PHE A 55 -9.73 9.19 -18.11
CA PHE A 55 -9.51 8.37 -16.92
C PHE A 55 -8.17 8.82 -16.32
N ALA A 56 -8.19 9.21 -15.06
CA ALA A 56 -6.94 9.32 -14.31
C ALA A 56 -6.28 7.95 -14.36
N GLU A 57 -5.05 7.87 -14.87
CA GLU A 57 -4.27 6.64 -14.80
C GLU A 57 -4.12 6.30 -13.31
N THR A 58 -4.77 5.24 -12.88
CA THR A 58 -4.58 4.71 -11.52
C THR A 58 -3.19 4.12 -11.48
N GLY A 59 -2.33 4.64 -10.61
CA GLY A 59 -1.01 4.08 -10.37
C GLY A 59 -1.11 2.61 -9.97
N THR A 60 -0.09 1.83 -10.28
CA THR A 60 0.04 0.43 -9.88
C THR A 60 0.98 0.30 -8.68
N LEU A 61 0.75 -0.71 -7.84
CA LEU A 61 1.69 -1.04 -6.78
C LEU A 61 2.98 -1.63 -7.37
N HIS A 62 4.10 -1.34 -6.72
CA HIS A 62 5.37 -1.99 -7.07
C HIS A 62 5.25 -3.52 -6.90
N PRO A 63 5.84 -4.35 -7.81
CA PRO A 63 5.72 -5.81 -7.73
C PRO A 63 6.06 -6.42 -6.38
N VAL A 64 7.09 -5.93 -5.69
CA VAL A 64 7.44 -6.37 -4.33
C VAL A 64 6.30 -6.12 -3.33
N ASN A 65 5.62 -4.97 -3.44
CA ASN A 65 4.50 -4.67 -2.56
C ASN A 65 3.26 -5.53 -2.87
N LEU A 66 3.06 -5.91 -4.14
CA LEU A 66 2.00 -6.86 -4.51
C LEU A 66 2.26 -8.22 -3.88
N VAL A 67 3.48 -8.76 -4.04
CA VAL A 67 3.87 -10.04 -3.45
C VAL A 67 3.82 -9.99 -1.92
N LYS A 68 4.31 -8.89 -1.29
CA LYS A 68 4.18 -8.69 0.17
C LYS A 68 2.72 -8.80 0.60
N LYS A 69 1.81 -8.13 -0.11
CA LYS A 69 0.38 -8.13 0.19
C LYS A 69 -0.22 -9.53 0.07
N GLU A 70 0.07 -10.24 -1.02
CA GLU A 70 -0.42 -11.61 -1.24
C GLU A 70 0.05 -12.58 -0.14
N ILE A 71 1.32 -12.47 0.29
CA ILE A 71 1.86 -13.28 1.39
C ILE A 71 1.13 -12.95 2.70
N ILE A 72 0.96 -11.67 3.02
CA ILE A 72 0.24 -11.22 4.22
C ILE A 72 -1.19 -11.80 4.22
N GLU A 73 -1.95 -11.63 3.15
CA GLU A 73 -3.32 -12.15 3.01
C GLU A 73 -3.37 -13.67 3.17
N CYS A 74 -2.36 -14.38 2.65
CA CYS A 74 -2.25 -15.83 2.82
C CYS A 74 -2.11 -16.21 4.32
N PHE A 75 -1.22 -15.54 5.05
CA PHE A 75 -0.96 -15.84 6.45
C PHE A 75 -2.06 -15.35 7.40
N GLU A 76 -2.68 -14.19 7.12
CA GLU A 76 -3.89 -13.74 7.83
C GLU A 76 -5.01 -14.79 7.71
N GLY A 77 -5.21 -15.34 6.51
CA GLY A 77 -6.16 -16.45 6.27
C GLY A 77 -5.81 -17.75 7.01
N LEU A 78 -4.55 -17.92 7.45
CA LEU A 78 -4.10 -19.00 8.31
C LEU A 78 -4.14 -18.64 9.81
N GLY A 79 -4.61 -17.44 10.16
CA GLY A 79 -4.77 -16.95 11.52
C GLY A 79 -3.49 -16.37 12.14
N PHE A 80 -2.56 -15.86 11.34
CA PHE A 80 -1.42 -15.10 11.81
C PHE A 80 -1.79 -13.64 12.01
N GLU A 81 -1.30 -13.04 13.09
CA GLU A 81 -1.33 -11.59 13.28
C GLU A 81 -0.09 -10.96 12.63
N ILE A 82 -0.25 -9.78 12.02
CA ILE A 82 0.87 -9.08 11.40
C ILE A 82 1.55 -8.19 12.43
N TYR A 83 2.86 -8.32 12.56
CA TYR A 83 3.68 -7.48 13.43
C TYR A 83 4.78 -6.77 12.63
N GLU A 84 4.70 -5.46 12.50
CA GLU A 84 5.75 -4.64 11.89
C GLU A 84 6.64 -4.00 12.97
N GLY A 85 7.88 -4.44 13.06
CA GLY A 85 8.88 -3.90 13.98
C GLY A 85 9.64 -2.70 13.39
N PRO A 86 10.42 -1.97 14.20
CA PRO A 86 11.25 -0.85 13.75
C PRO A 86 12.38 -1.31 12.83
N GLU A 87 12.75 -0.46 11.85
CA GLU A 87 13.90 -0.74 10.96
C GLU A 87 15.24 -0.39 11.61
N ILE A 88 15.26 0.66 12.45
CA ILE A 88 16.41 0.96 13.32
C ILE A 88 16.19 0.21 14.61
N GLU A 89 17.08 -0.74 14.88
CA GLU A 89 16.90 -1.69 15.98
C GLU A 89 18.09 -1.63 16.96
N LYS A 90 17.85 -2.01 18.20
CA LYS A 90 18.93 -2.22 19.17
C LYS A 90 19.67 -3.52 18.88
N ASP A 91 20.99 -3.50 19.09
CA ASP A 91 21.84 -4.69 18.99
C ASP A 91 21.28 -5.86 19.82
N TYR A 92 20.74 -5.58 20.99
CA TYR A 92 20.09 -6.56 21.84
C TYR A 92 19.01 -7.38 21.10
N TYR A 93 18.08 -6.72 20.42
CA TYR A 93 16.97 -7.39 19.71
C TYR A 93 17.41 -8.05 18.40
N ASN A 94 18.41 -7.47 17.73
CA ASN A 94 18.86 -7.99 16.44
C ASN A 94 19.82 -9.18 16.58
N PHE A 95 20.54 -9.28 17.72
CA PHE A 95 21.57 -10.30 17.95
C PHE A 95 21.48 -10.97 19.31
N GLN A 96 21.67 -10.25 20.42
CA GLN A 96 21.89 -10.87 21.73
C GLN A 96 20.72 -11.74 22.19
N ALA A 97 19.48 -11.22 22.08
CA ALA A 97 18.27 -11.96 22.44
C ALA A 97 17.96 -13.12 21.49
N LEU A 98 18.64 -13.19 20.33
CA LEU A 98 18.55 -14.26 19.35
C LEU A 98 19.74 -15.25 19.45
N ASN A 99 20.34 -15.38 20.64
CA ASN A 99 21.44 -16.30 20.88
C ASN A 99 22.71 -16.02 20.04
N ILE A 100 22.93 -14.74 19.68
CA ILE A 100 24.11 -14.27 18.95
C ILE A 100 24.82 -13.24 19.85
N PRO A 101 25.61 -13.68 20.87
CA PRO A 101 26.35 -12.77 21.74
C PRO A 101 27.44 -12.00 20.98
N ALA A 102 28.09 -11.04 21.66
CA ALA A 102 29.01 -10.11 21.02
C ALA A 102 30.22 -10.78 20.35
N ASP A 103 30.64 -11.91 20.83
CA ASP A 103 31.77 -12.71 20.35
C ASP A 103 31.37 -13.86 19.42
N HIS A 104 30.10 -13.92 19.01
CA HIS A 104 29.62 -15.02 18.16
C HIS A 104 30.05 -14.81 16.70
N PRO A 105 30.65 -15.82 16.03
CA PRO A 105 31.11 -15.71 14.64
C PRO A 105 30.04 -15.31 13.62
N ALA A 106 28.77 -15.60 13.88
CA ALA A 106 27.65 -15.21 13.02
C ALA A 106 27.46 -13.68 12.90
N ARG A 107 28.07 -12.88 13.81
CA ARG A 107 28.08 -11.41 13.68
C ARG A 107 28.96 -10.95 12.52
N ASP A 108 30.14 -11.57 12.39
CA ASP A 108 31.09 -11.24 11.32
C ASP A 108 30.58 -11.70 9.94
N MET A 109 29.69 -12.69 9.93
CA MET A 109 29.04 -13.18 8.70
C MET A 109 27.85 -12.33 8.27
N GLN A 110 27.34 -11.43 9.12
CA GLN A 110 26.25 -10.52 8.82
C GLN A 110 26.78 -9.11 8.75
N ASP A 111 27.25 -8.71 7.58
CA ASP A 111 27.65 -7.33 7.30
C ASP A 111 26.53 -6.36 7.67
N THR A 112 26.68 -5.66 8.79
CA THR A 112 25.60 -4.89 9.42
C THR A 112 25.91 -3.40 9.36
N PHE A 113 24.91 -2.60 9.01
CA PHE A 113 24.97 -1.14 9.10
C PHE A 113 24.71 -0.68 10.55
N PHE A 114 25.74 -0.29 11.27
CA PHE A 114 25.61 0.35 12.56
C PHE A 114 25.36 1.84 12.43
N VAL A 115 24.36 2.35 13.14
CA VAL A 115 24.07 3.78 13.27
C VAL A 115 24.84 4.36 14.44
N THR A 116 24.91 3.62 15.54
CA THR A 116 25.74 3.86 16.73
C THR A 116 26.24 2.52 17.26
N GLU A 117 27.01 2.52 18.33
CA GLU A 117 27.44 1.27 18.99
C GLU A 117 26.26 0.41 19.49
N GLU A 118 25.11 1.03 19.80
CA GLU A 118 23.93 0.36 20.36
C GLU A 118 22.83 0.13 19.32
N PHE A 119 22.78 0.96 18.27
CA PHE A 119 21.71 0.93 17.25
C PHE A 119 22.25 0.60 15.86
N LEU A 120 21.47 -0.18 15.12
CA LEU A 120 21.81 -0.65 13.79
C LEU A 120 20.56 -0.66 12.87
N LEU A 121 20.78 -0.76 11.58
CA LEU A 121 19.71 -1.15 10.64
C LEU A 121 19.55 -2.67 10.74
N ARG A 122 18.34 -3.13 11.06
CA ARG A 122 18.08 -4.56 11.28
C ARG A 122 18.50 -5.41 10.09
N SER A 123 19.27 -6.46 10.34
CA SER A 123 19.72 -7.42 9.32
C SER A 123 18.72 -8.55 9.08
N GLN A 124 17.67 -8.63 9.90
CA GLN A 124 16.61 -9.63 9.86
C GLN A 124 15.35 -9.11 10.55
N THR A 125 14.19 -9.71 10.29
CA THR A 125 12.92 -9.35 10.94
C THR A 125 12.68 -10.11 12.25
N SER A 126 13.60 -11.00 12.67
CA SER A 126 13.52 -11.84 13.86
C SER A 126 13.45 -11.04 15.16
N SER A 127 13.94 -9.79 15.19
CA SER A 127 13.78 -8.88 16.33
C SER A 127 12.31 -8.69 16.72
N GLY A 128 11.39 -8.75 15.74
CA GLY A 128 9.96 -8.69 15.97
C GLY A 128 9.45 -9.84 16.85
N GLN A 129 10.01 -11.03 16.71
CA GLN A 129 9.64 -12.20 17.51
C GLN A 129 9.94 -11.96 19.00
N ILE A 130 11.13 -11.43 19.31
CA ILE A 130 11.53 -11.12 20.69
C ILE A 130 10.60 -10.07 21.30
N ARG A 131 10.36 -8.98 20.58
CA ARG A 131 9.48 -7.90 21.04
C ARG A 131 8.06 -8.37 21.34
N VAL A 132 7.53 -9.28 20.53
CA VAL A 132 6.20 -9.86 20.76
C VAL A 132 6.23 -10.80 21.97
N MET A 133 7.23 -11.69 22.09
CA MET A 133 7.34 -12.63 23.21
C MET A 133 7.57 -11.94 24.56
N GLU A 134 8.21 -10.78 24.59
CA GLU A 134 8.34 -9.97 25.81
C GLU A 134 7.01 -9.37 26.29
N ASN A 135 6.09 -9.09 25.36
CA ASN A 135 4.85 -8.38 25.65
C ASN A 135 3.58 -9.25 25.59
N LYS A 136 3.66 -10.44 25.03
CA LYS A 136 2.51 -11.33 24.80
C LYS A 136 2.79 -12.73 25.32
N LYS A 137 1.81 -13.31 26.04
CA LYS A 137 1.87 -14.71 26.46
C LYS A 137 1.36 -15.63 25.36
N PRO A 138 1.87 -16.88 25.29
CA PRO A 138 1.30 -17.90 24.38
C PRO A 138 -0.21 -18.12 24.63
N PRO A 139 -0.97 -18.45 23.58
CA PRO A 139 -0.51 -18.75 22.22
C PRO A 139 -0.11 -17.49 21.44
N ILE A 140 1.00 -17.59 20.69
CA ILE A 140 1.49 -16.54 19.79
C ILE A 140 1.54 -17.09 18.38
N LYS A 141 1.01 -16.34 17.41
CA LYS A 141 1.04 -16.71 16.00
C LYS A 141 1.14 -15.43 15.18
N ILE A 142 2.36 -15.09 14.76
CA ILE A 142 2.65 -13.82 14.07
C ILE A 142 3.42 -14.04 12.78
N LEU A 143 3.23 -13.13 11.83
CA LEU A 143 4.08 -12.89 10.67
C LEU A 143 4.73 -11.52 10.83
N SER A 144 6.05 -11.46 10.70
CA SER A 144 6.82 -10.21 10.78
C SER A 144 7.41 -9.87 9.41
N PRO A 145 6.70 -9.10 8.56
CA PRO A 145 7.19 -8.63 7.30
C PRO A 145 8.01 -7.36 7.46
N GLY A 146 9.04 -7.15 6.64
CA GLY A 146 9.75 -5.88 6.66
C GLY A 146 10.97 -5.80 5.76
N ARG A 147 11.49 -4.58 5.63
CA ARG A 147 12.79 -4.33 5.01
C ARG A 147 13.90 -4.70 5.98
N VAL A 148 14.96 -5.26 5.45
CA VAL A 148 16.17 -5.61 6.17
C VAL A 148 17.39 -5.13 5.38
N TYR A 149 18.50 -4.96 6.07
CA TYR A 149 19.66 -4.27 5.54
C TYR A 149 20.94 -5.07 5.85
N ARG A 150 21.78 -5.24 4.81
CA ARG A 150 23.10 -5.83 4.94
C ARG A 150 24.09 -5.05 4.09
N SER A 151 25.31 -4.83 4.59
CA SER A 151 26.31 -4.04 3.89
C SER A 151 27.05 -4.81 2.80
N ASP A 152 26.47 -5.92 2.32
CA ASP A 152 26.99 -6.68 1.18
C ASP A 152 27.19 -5.78 -0.02
N SER A 153 28.36 -5.87 -0.64
CA SER A 153 28.75 -5.03 -1.78
C SER A 153 29.20 -5.90 -2.95
N ASP A 154 28.25 -6.66 -3.54
CA ASP A 154 28.50 -7.42 -4.75
C ASP A 154 27.40 -7.19 -5.80
N ALA A 155 27.64 -7.70 -7.02
CA ALA A 155 26.73 -7.49 -8.15
C ALA A 155 25.40 -8.24 -8.03
N THR A 156 25.28 -9.18 -7.09
CA THR A 156 24.12 -10.09 -6.94
C THR A 156 23.29 -9.80 -5.70
N HIS A 157 23.80 -9.03 -4.75
CA HIS A 157 23.14 -8.69 -3.50
C HIS A 157 22.76 -7.22 -3.46
N SER A 158 21.52 -6.94 -3.04
CA SER A 158 21.06 -5.58 -2.72
C SER A 158 21.31 -5.31 -1.24
N PRO A 159 21.84 -4.13 -0.86
CA PRO A 159 22.01 -3.78 0.55
C PRO A 159 20.71 -3.65 1.31
N MET A 160 19.58 -3.59 0.63
CA MET A 160 18.23 -3.61 1.19
C MET A 160 17.38 -4.65 0.46
N PHE A 161 16.72 -5.53 1.21
CA PHE A 161 15.76 -6.49 0.68
C PHE A 161 14.59 -6.68 1.63
N HIS A 162 13.60 -7.45 1.22
CA HIS A 162 12.43 -7.74 2.05
C HIS A 162 12.51 -9.14 2.61
N GLN A 163 12.15 -9.27 3.87
CA GLN A 163 12.08 -10.54 4.58
C GLN A 163 10.72 -10.67 5.28
N MET A 164 10.23 -11.89 5.43
CA MET A 164 9.04 -12.21 6.20
C MET A 164 9.32 -13.42 7.06
N GLU A 165 9.07 -13.30 8.36
CA GLU A 165 9.27 -14.37 9.31
C GLU A 165 7.99 -14.71 10.07
N GLY A 166 7.66 -16.00 10.13
CA GLY A 166 6.54 -16.51 10.91
C GLY A 166 7.02 -17.08 12.24
N LEU A 167 6.29 -16.77 13.32
CA LEU A 167 6.50 -17.38 14.63
C LEU A 167 5.19 -17.97 15.13
N VAL A 168 5.26 -19.23 15.59
CA VAL A 168 4.17 -19.89 16.32
C VAL A 168 4.69 -20.42 17.64
N VAL A 169 4.07 -20.02 18.74
CA VAL A 169 4.36 -20.52 20.09
C VAL A 169 3.06 -21.01 20.71
N ASP A 170 2.92 -22.31 20.82
CA ASP A 170 1.74 -22.94 21.43
C ASP A 170 2.11 -24.34 21.96
N LYS A 171 1.17 -24.97 22.65
CA LYS A 171 1.34 -26.34 23.15
C LYS A 171 1.21 -27.35 22.01
N GLY A 172 2.12 -28.32 21.96
CA GLY A 172 2.06 -29.44 21.05
C GLY A 172 2.44 -29.13 19.61
N ILE A 173 3.04 -27.98 19.34
CA ILE A 173 3.57 -27.62 18.00
C ILE A 173 4.73 -28.55 17.62
N THR A 174 4.69 -29.03 16.38
CA THR A 174 5.62 -30.03 15.84
C THR A 174 6.22 -29.59 14.50
N LEU A 175 7.25 -30.28 14.02
CA LEU A 175 7.75 -30.08 12.63
C LEU A 175 6.71 -30.43 11.57
N CYS A 176 5.73 -31.26 11.87
CA CYS A 176 4.62 -31.53 10.95
C CYS A 176 3.73 -30.31 10.77
N ASP A 177 3.51 -29.54 11.84
CA ASP A 177 2.74 -28.29 11.76
C ASP A 177 3.48 -27.24 10.94
N LEU A 178 4.80 -27.09 11.15
CA LEU A 178 5.66 -26.23 10.34
C LEU A 178 5.57 -26.63 8.86
N LYS A 179 5.75 -27.91 8.57
CA LYS A 179 5.66 -28.43 7.19
C LYS A 179 4.29 -28.19 6.58
N GLY A 180 3.22 -28.38 7.33
CA GLY A 180 1.83 -28.18 6.87
C GLY A 180 1.56 -26.74 6.48
N ILE A 181 2.01 -25.78 7.29
CA ILE A 181 1.89 -24.33 7.00
C ILE A 181 2.68 -23.97 5.74
N LEU A 182 3.93 -24.46 5.62
CA LEU A 182 4.77 -24.18 4.46
C LEU A 182 4.26 -24.84 3.17
N ASP A 183 3.70 -26.05 3.25
CA ASP A 183 3.02 -26.71 2.11
C ASP A 183 1.81 -25.90 1.64
N GLU A 184 0.99 -25.41 2.55
CA GLU A 184 -0.19 -24.59 2.22
C GLU A 184 0.21 -23.24 1.62
N PHE A 185 1.21 -22.57 2.21
CA PHE A 185 1.80 -21.35 1.67
C PHE A 185 2.32 -21.57 0.24
N ALA A 186 3.11 -22.62 0.03
CA ALA A 186 3.70 -22.91 -1.28
C ALA A 186 2.63 -23.18 -2.36
N ARG A 187 1.54 -23.87 -2.00
CA ARG A 187 0.43 -24.10 -2.93
C ARG A 187 -0.35 -22.84 -3.29
N ARG A 188 -0.53 -21.94 -2.34
CA ARG A 188 -1.24 -20.65 -2.58
C ARG A 188 -0.40 -19.71 -3.43
N MET A 189 0.89 -19.59 -3.13
CA MET A 189 1.79 -18.66 -3.82
C MET A 189 2.22 -19.12 -5.20
N PHE A 190 2.32 -20.43 -5.45
CA PHE A 190 2.81 -20.97 -6.71
C PHE A 190 1.74 -21.79 -7.43
N THR A 191 1.77 -23.11 -7.27
CA THR A 191 0.77 -24.00 -7.89
C THR A 191 0.30 -25.08 -6.90
N LYS A 192 -0.87 -25.66 -7.15
CA LYS A 192 -1.42 -26.75 -6.32
C LYS A 192 -0.53 -27.99 -6.27
N GLU A 193 0.30 -28.17 -7.29
CA GLU A 193 1.23 -29.28 -7.46
C GLU A 193 2.59 -29.01 -6.78
N THR A 194 2.84 -27.80 -6.30
CA THR A 194 4.11 -27.46 -5.63
C THR A 194 4.29 -28.31 -4.39
N LYS A 195 5.46 -28.92 -4.29
CA LYS A 195 5.85 -29.78 -3.17
C LYS A 195 7.00 -29.16 -2.40
N THR A 196 6.97 -29.31 -1.08
CA THR A 196 8.06 -28.90 -0.20
C THR A 196 8.89 -30.13 0.23
N ARG A 197 10.18 -29.92 0.46
CA ARG A 197 11.09 -30.87 1.06
C ARG A 197 11.88 -30.17 2.15
N LEU A 198 11.93 -30.76 3.33
CA LEU A 198 12.74 -30.28 4.44
C LEU A 198 14.09 -30.98 4.41
N ARG A 199 15.19 -30.20 4.53
CA ARG A 199 16.56 -30.70 4.70
C ARG A 199 17.09 -30.24 6.05
N PRO A 200 17.73 -31.12 6.86
CA PRO A 200 18.39 -30.69 8.09
C PRO A 200 19.39 -29.56 7.84
N SER A 201 19.41 -28.58 8.71
CA SER A 201 20.31 -27.43 8.63
C SER A 201 20.66 -26.94 10.04
N TYR A 202 21.49 -25.90 10.11
CA TYR A 202 21.86 -25.25 11.37
C TYR A 202 21.60 -23.74 11.28
N PHE A 203 21.08 -23.18 12.35
CA PHE A 203 20.97 -21.73 12.53
C PHE A 203 21.09 -21.36 14.02
N PRO A 204 21.74 -20.22 14.40
CA PRO A 204 22.07 -19.92 15.80
C PRO A 204 20.92 -19.95 16.80
N PHE A 205 19.72 -19.62 16.39
CA PHE A 205 18.55 -19.53 17.24
C PHE A 205 17.40 -20.47 16.86
N THR A 206 17.68 -21.49 16.04
CA THR A 206 16.69 -22.53 15.71
C THR A 206 17.24 -23.92 15.99
N GLU A 207 16.46 -24.75 16.72
CA GLU A 207 16.79 -26.15 16.99
C GLU A 207 15.50 -26.95 17.24
N PRO A 208 15.23 -28.02 16.45
CA PRO A 208 15.93 -28.41 15.22
C PRO A 208 15.77 -27.40 14.10
N SER A 209 16.79 -27.30 13.23
CA SER A 209 16.78 -26.41 12.07
C SER A 209 16.60 -27.19 10.78
N VAL A 210 15.80 -26.64 9.88
CA VAL A 210 15.59 -27.20 8.54
C VAL A 210 15.58 -26.09 7.48
N GLU A 211 16.12 -26.42 6.31
CA GLU A 211 15.92 -25.65 5.10
C GLU A 211 14.75 -26.22 4.31
N VAL A 212 14.07 -25.37 3.56
CA VAL A 212 12.88 -25.71 2.78
C VAL A 212 13.17 -25.57 1.29
N ASP A 213 13.16 -26.69 0.59
CA ASP A 213 13.20 -26.70 -0.88
C ASP A 213 11.78 -26.72 -1.44
N LEU A 214 11.54 -25.94 -2.48
CA LEU A 214 10.29 -25.94 -3.25
C LEU A 214 10.51 -26.54 -4.62
N SER A 215 9.57 -27.38 -5.09
CA SER A 215 9.60 -27.82 -6.48
C SER A 215 9.39 -26.64 -7.42
N CYS A 216 10.21 -26.51 -8.45
CA CYS A 216 10.08 -25.42 -9.41
C CYS A 216 8.71 -25.48 -10.12
N HIS A 217 7.97 -24.37 -10.09
CA HIS A 217 6.66 -24.26 -10.72
C HIS A 217 6.72 -24.30 -12.26
N ASN A 218 7.84 -23.90 -12.86
CA ASN A 218 8.05 -23.91 -14.32
C ASN A 218 8.32 -25.31 -14.89
N CYS A 219 9.23 -26.06 -14.25
CA CYS A 219 9.70 -27.35 -14.81
C CYS A 219 9.26 -28.56 -13.99
N GLY A 220 8.51 -28.35 -12.87
CA GLY A 220 8.11 -29.45 -11.99
C GLY A 220 9.28 -30.23 -11.36
N GLY A 221 10.46 -29.60 -11.26
CA GLY A 221 11.67 -30.23 -10.71
C GLY A 221 12.54 -30.98 -11.74
N LYS A 222 12.23 -30.85 -13.03
CA LYS A 222 13.05 -31.51 -14.11
C LYS A 222 14.39 -30.83 -14.36
N GLY A 223 14.60 -29.64 -13.83
CA GLY A 223 15.76 -28.78 -14.06
C GLY A 223 15.49 -27.74 -15.15
N CYS A 224 15.67 -26.46 -14.83
CA CYS A 224 15.60 -25.31 -15.73
C CYS A 224 16.66 -24.29 -15.32
N ARG A 225 16.81 -23.19 -16.11
CA ARG A 225 17.83 -22.17 -15.86
C ARG A 225 17.33 -21.06 -14.90
N ILE A 226 16.29 -21.30 -14.17
CA ILE A 226 15.78 -20.38 -13.14
C ILE A 226 16.33 -20.77 -11.79
#